data_28f06bc4ae2072fc3ceed12192dc18bc
#
_entry.id   28f06bc4ae2072fc3ceed12192dc18bc
#
_cell.length_a   1.000
_cell.length_b   1.000
_cell.length_c   1.000
_cell.angle_alpha   90.00
_cell.angle_beta   90.00
_cell.angle_gamma   90.00
#
_symmetry.space_group_name_H-M   'P 1'
#
loop_
_entity.id
_entity.type
_entity.pdbx_description
1 polymer ?
#
loop_
_entity_poly.entity_id
_entity_poly.type
_entity_poly.pdbx_seq_one_letter_code
_entity_poly.pdbx_strand_id
1 'polypeptide(L)'
;MPANLTPQYIEAEKRFKHAGSVEEKIAALEEMMATIPRHKGTEKLQADLKKKMSALRKETEHQKKSGRRDSFLVEREGARQLAMVGAPNSGKSCLLRALTNACPEVAEYPYTTRIPIPGMLVYENVRLQLVDLPPISREYTEPWVPQIIRNADAVLWTVDLSDDDVLERLEETSAVLTAAHVDIQTMKVLVAANKKDSRGADDRLAVVKETRYGRFPLITISAAAASAEEIAEFKRVVYDFLNVVRVYTKAPGKKPDFTDPYVVARGSTVLDVAEKVHRDFVANLKYARIWGEGKTDGIMVPRDFVIDDGDVLELHV
;
A
#
# COMPACT_ATOMS: atom_id res chain seq x y z
N MET A 1 -12.43 -41.43 42.50
CA MET A 1 -13.04 -42.42 41.62
C MET A 1 -12.76 -41.98 40.20
N PRO A 2 -12.26 -42.86 39.31
CA PRO A 2 -12.11 -42.53 37.92
C PRO A 2 -13.47 -42.19 37.33
N ALA A 3 -13.59 -41.07 36.57
CA ALA A 3 -14.78 -40.70 35.89
C ALA A 3 -15.11 -41.78 34.85
N ASN A 4 -16.32 -42.42 34.96
CA ASN A 4 -16.82 -43.35 33.96
C ASN A 4 -17.15 -42.56 32.69
N LEU A 5 -16.18 -42.39 31.81
CA LEU A 5 -16.32 -41.68 30.53
C LEU A 5 -17.02 -42.60 29.52
N THR A 6 -17.92 -42.04 28.73
CA THR A 6 -18.61 -42.79 27.67
C THR A 6 -17.66 -43.22 26.55
N PRO A 7 -17.92 -44.33 25.85
CA PRO A 7 -17.12 -44.72 24.69
C PRO A 7 -17.05 -43.61 23.61
N GLN A 8 -18.14 -42.85 23.45
CA GLN A 8 -18.25 -41.73 22.53
C GLN A 8 -17.29 -40.57 22.93
N TYR A 9 -17.16 -40.28 24.23
CA TYR A 9 -16.20 -39.30 24.73
C TYR A 9 -14.75 -39.71 24.42
N ILE A 10 -14.40 -40.97 24.62
CA ILE A 10 -13.06 -41.51 24.37
C ILE A 10 -12.71 -41.42 22.87
N GLU A 11 -13.70 -41.64 22.01
CA GLU A 11 -13.51 -41.53 20.55
C GLU A 11 -13.35 -40.07 20.12
N ALA A 12 -14.13 -39.15 20.66
CA ALA A 12 -13.96 -37.69 20.42
C ALA A 12 -12.62 -37.20 20.95
N GLU A 13 -12.12 -37.70 22.09
CA GLU A 13 -10.79 -37.37 22.61
C GLU A 13 -9.66 -37.87 21.67
N LYS A 14 -9.81 -39.03 21.07
CA LYS A 14 -8.85 -39.51 20.05
C LYS A 14 -8.86 -38.60 18.83
N ARG A 15 -10.04 -38.21 18.34
CA ARG A 15 -10.19 -37.25 17.23
C ARG A 15 -9.50 -35.92 17.55
N PHE A 16 -9.70 -35.40 18.76
CA PHE A 16 -9.05 -34.18 19.22
C PHE A 16 -7.49 -34.30 19.20
N LYS A 17 -6.94 -35.43 19.59
CA LYS A 17 -5.49 -35.67 19.59
C LYS A 17 -4.89 -35.79 18.19
N HIS A 18 -5.66 -36.24 17.20
CA HIS A 18 -5.21 -36.43 15.81
C HIS A 18 -5.64 -35.29 14.89
N ALA A 19 -6.41 -34.32 15.38
CA ALA A 19 -6.90 -33.18 14.60
C ALA A 19 -5.73 -32.32 14.09
N GLY A 20 -5.67 -32.12 12.79
CA GLY A 20 -4.64 -31.33 12.10
C GLY A 20 -4.97 -29.85 12.01
N SER A 21 -6.27 -29.48 12.06
CA SER A 21 -6.75 -28.11 11.96
C SER A 21 -7.40 -27.64 13.27
N VAL A 22 -7.50 -26.29 13.43
CA VAL A 22 -8.15 -25.69 14.60
C VAL A 22 -9.65 -25.94 14.58
N GLU A 23 -10.26 -25.94 13.40
CA GLU A 23 -11.69 -26.26 13.21
C GLU A 23 -12.00 -27.70 13.65
N GLU A 24 -11.18 -28.67 13.26
CA GLU A 24 -11.31 -30.06 13.69
C GLU A 24 -11.17 -30.22 15.19
N LYS A 25 -10.23 -29.49 15.83
CA LYS A 25 -10.07 -29.47 17.29
C LYS A 25 -11.30 -28.91 18.00
N ILE A 26 -11.89 -27.84 17.48
CA ILE A 26 -13.11 -27.24 18.05
C ILE A 26 -14.27 -28.23 17.93
N ALA A 27 -14.49 -28.84 16.76
CA ALA A 27 -15.55 -29.83 16.56
C ALA A 27 -15.42 -31.03 17.50
N ALA A 28 -14.21 -31.56 17.66
CA ALA A 28 -13.94 -32.66 18.59
C ALA A 28 -14.19 -32.27 20.07
N LEU A 29 -13.84 -31.03 20.48
CA LEU A 29 -14.15 -30.52 21.82
C LEU A 29 -15.63 -30.32 22.06
N GLU A 30 -16.40 -29.89 21.06
CA GLU A 30 -17.87 -29.80 21.15
C GLU A 30 -18.51 -31.17 21.32
N GLU A 31 -18.02 -32.16 20.61
CA GLU A 31 -18.48 -33.55 20.75
C GLU A 31 -18.10 -34.13 22.11
N MET A 32 -16.88 -33.88 22.63
CA MET A 32 -16.50 -34.23 23.99
C MET A 32 -17.40 -33.59 25.04
N MET A 33 -17.77 -32.32 24.86
CA MET A 33 -18.69 -31.58 25.75
C MET A 33 -20.09 -32.12 25.71
N ALA A 34 -20.58 -32.61 24.57
CA ALA A 34 -21.93 -33.18 24.39
C ALA A 34 -22.04 -34.58 25.01
N THR A 35 -20.93 -35.35 25.00
CA THR A 35 -20.91 -36.77 25.41
C THR A 35 -20.41 -37.01 26.83
N ILE A 36 -19.90 -35.95 27.53
CA ILE A 36 -19.44 -36.06 28.90
C ILE A 36 -20.59 -36.24 29.88
N PRO A 37 -20.56 -37.25 30.80
CA PRO A 37 -21.57 -37.41 31.82
C PRO A 37 -21.59 -36.22 32.81
N ARG A 38 -22.82 -35.78 33.19
CA ARG A 38 -22.97 -34.63 34.10
C ARG A 38 -23.10 -35.11 35.54
N HIS A 39 -21.97 -35.17 36.27
CA HIS A 39 -21.97 -35.46 37.71
C HIS A 39 -20.75 -34.75 38.37
N LYS A 40 -20.77 -34.63 39.71
CA LYS A 40 -19.73 -33.93 40.49
C LYS A 40 -18.28 -34.34 40.13
N GLY A 41 -18.03 -35.57 39.69
CA GLY A 41 -16.70 -36.06 39.31
C GLY A 41 -16.22 -35.57 37.96
N THR A 42 -17.07 -34.97 37.11
CA THR A 42 -16.73 -34.49 35.78
C THR A 42 -16.73 -32.95 35.66
N GLU A 43 -17.12 -32.24 36.72
CA GLU A 43 -17.22 -30.77 36.72
C GLU A 43 -15.86 -30.09 36.36
N LYS A 44 -14.77 -30.58 36.94
CA LYS A 44 -13.42 -30.06 36.63
C LYS A 44 -13.05 -30.29 35.18
N LEU A 45 -13.35 -31.46 34.63
CA LEU A 45 -13.08 -31.81 33.25
C LEU A 45 -13.93 -30.96 32.27
N GLN A 46 -15.22 -30.70 32.60
CA GLN A 46 -16.07 -29.80 31.83
C GLN A 46 -15.53 -28.36 31.82
N ALA A 47 -15.03 -27.88 32.97
CA ALA A 47 -14.42 -26.55 33.07
C ALA A 47 -13.15 -26.44 32.20
N ASP A 48 -12.31 -27.48 32.21
CA ASP A 48 -11.08 -27.53 31.39
C ASP A 48 -11.41 -27.58 29.89
N LEU A 49 -12.42 -28.34 29.47
CA LEU A 49 -12.89 -28.39 28.09
C LEU A 49 -13.43 -27.02 27.62
N LYS A 50 -14.24 -26.35 28.45
CA LYS A 50 -14.74 -24.99 28.16
C LYS A 50 -13.59 -24.00 28.00
N LYS A 51 -12.59 -24.08 28.88
CA LYS A 51 -11.41 -23.20 28.82
C LYS A 51 -10.60 -23.42 27.55
N LYS A 52 -10.36 -24.69 27.16
CA LYS A 52 -9.67 -25.05 25.91
C LYS A 52 -10.46 -24.57 24.68
N MET A 53 -11.77 -24.78 24.66
CA MET A 53 -12.63 -24.32 23.56
C MET A 53 -12.64 -22.79 23.41
N SER A 54 -12.70 -22.06 24.55
CA SER A 54 -12.62 -20.59 24.54
C SER A 54 -11.26 -20.09 24.03
N ALA A 55 -10.16 -20.77 24.41
CA ALA A 55 -8.83 -20.40 23.93
C ALA A 55 -8.69 -20.63 22.42
N LEU A 56 -9.13 -21.78 21.89
CA LEU A 56 -9.07 -22.08 20.46
C LEU A 56 -9.99 -21.16 19.64
N ARG A 57 -11.18 -20.83 20.13
CA ARG A 57 -12.05 -19.85 19.47
C ARG A 57 -11.43 -18.45 19.41
N LYS A 58 -10.79 -18.00 20.49
CA LYS A 58 -10.03 -16.73 20.48
C LYS A 58 -8.86 -16.76 19.52
N GLU A 59 -8.16 -17.87 19.45
CA GLU A 59 -7.05 -18.08 18.50
C GLU A 59 -7.54 -18.03 17.04
N THR A 60 -8.66 -18.70 16.74
CA THR A 60 -9.31 -18.65 15.41
C THR A 60 -9.80 -17.25 15.07
N GLU A 61 -10.36 -16.51 16.02
CA GLU A 61 -10.74 -15.10 15.81
C GLU A 61 -9.54 -14.20 15.62
N HIS A 62 -8.43 -14.47 16.32
CA HIS A 62 -7.18 -13.74 16.14
C HIS A 62 -6.53 -14.04 14.79
N GLN A 63 -6.53 -15.31 14.36
CA GLN A 63 -6.05 -15.72 13.03
C GLN A 63 -6.94 -15.16 11.90
N LYS A 64 -8.27 -15.17 12.06
CA LYS A 64 -9.20 -14.53 11.10
C LYS A 64 -9.04 -13.01 11.06
N LYS A 65 -8.71 -12.36 12.19
CA LYS A 65 -8.41 -10.92 12.24
C LYS A 65 -7.03 -10.59 11.69
N SER A 66 -6.01 -11.41 11.91
CA SER A 66 -4.66 -11.24 11.32
C SER A 66 -4.67 -11.56 9.83
N GLY A 67 -5.26 -12.68 9.39
CA GLY A 67 -5.38 -13.01 7.97
C GLY A 67 -6.20 -11.99 7.17
N ARG A 68 -7.21 -11.35 7.78
CA ARG A 68 -7.90 -10.20 7.18
C ARG A 68 -7.03 -8.93 7.13
N ARG A 69 -6.17 -8.71 8.13
CA ARG A 69 -5.21 -7.59 8.11
C ARG A 69 -4.12 -7.79 7.07
N ASP A 70 -3.61 -9.01 6.92
CA ASP A 70 -2.55 -9.32 5.96
C ASP A 70 -3.04 -9.29 4.50
N SER A 71 -4.32 -9.59 4.24
CA SER A 71 -4.89 -9.54 2.88
C SER A 71 -5.09 -8.13 2.32
N PHE A 72 -4.98 -7.08 3.15
CA PHE A 72 -5.04 -5.67 2.73
C PHE A 72 -3.67 -4.99 2.71
N LEU A 73 -2.61 -5.68 3.13
CA LEU A 73 -1.23 -5.19 3.00
C LEU A 73 -0.82 -5.28 1.53
N VAL A 74 -0.62 -4.10 0.93
CA VAL A 74 0.00 -4.01 -0.39
C VAL A 74 1.52 -3.98 -0.18
N GLU A 75 2.21 -5.03 -0.63
CA GLU A 75 3.67 -5.04 -0.63
C GLU A 75 4.19 -3.86 -1.46
N ARG A 76 5.22 -3.20 -0.94
CA ARG A 76 5.84 -2.08 -1.65
C ARG A 76 6.70 -2.60 -2.79
N GLU A 77 6.35 -2.20 -3.99
CA GLU A 77 7.10 -2.49 -5.20
C GLU A 77 7.54 -1.20 -5.90
N GLY A 78 8.66 -1.28 -6.61
CA GLY A 78 9.20 -0.12 -7.31
C GLY A 78 9.83 0.92 -6.39
N ALA A 79 10.00 2.12 -6.92
CA ALA A 79 10.77 3.19 -6.27
C ALA A 79 10.00 3.92 -5.18
N ARG A 80 8.71 4.16 -5.41
CA ARG A 80 7.78 4.89 -4.53
C ARG A 80 6.37 4.34 -4.67
N GLN A 81 5.57 4.50 -3.60
CA GLN A 81 4.17 4.09 -3.56
C GLN A 81 3.27 5.32 -3.38
N LEU A 82 2.25 5.47 -4.24
CA LEU A 82 1.23 6.50 -4.14
C LEU A 82 -0.13 5.87 -3.86
N ALA A 83 -0.81 6.36 -2.83
CA ALA A 83 -2.19 5.98 -2.54
C ALA A 83 -3.16 6.85 -3.36
N MET A 84 -4.01 6.23 -4.18
CA MET A 84 -5.04 6.93 -4.94
C MET A 84 -6.29 7.10 -4.09
N VAL A 85 -6.64 8.33 -3.76
CA VAL A 85 -7.80 8.67 -2.92
C VAL A 85 -8.81 9.53 -3.70
N GLY A 86 -10.04 9.58 -3.24
CA GLY A 86 -11.09 10.41 -3.81
C GLY A 86 -12.50 9.85 -3.59
N ALA A 87 -13.48 10.69 -3.85
CA ALA A 87 -14.89 10.37 -3.72
C ALA A 87 -15.33 9.20 -4.63
N PRO A 88 -16.52 8.61 -4.41
CA PRO A 88 -17.14 7.69 -5.36
C PRO A 88 -17.20 8.31 -6.75
N ASN A 89 -16.99 7.49 -7.79
CA ASN A 89 -17.07 7.86 -9.20
C ASN A 89 -16.10 8.97 -9.68
N SER A 90 -15.12 9.37 -8.87
CA SER A 90 -14.10 10.35 -9.27
C SER A 90 -13.18 9.87 -10.40
N GLY A 91 -13.24 8.57 -10.75
CA GLY A 91 -12.49 7.99 -11.86
C GLY A 91 -11.11 7.44 -11.48
N LYS A 92 -10.85 7.15 -10.20
CA LYS A 92 -9.58 6.56 -9.72
C LYS A 92 -9.16 5.32 -10.50
N SER A 93 -10.03 4.32 -10.58
CA SER A 93 -9.73 3.06 -11.27
C SER A 93 -9.59 3.22 -12.79
N CYS A 94 -10.27 4.23 -13.39
CA CYS A 94 -10.07 4.61 -14.78
C CYS A 94 -8.68 5.22 -14.97
N LEU A 95 -8.28 6.11 -14.06
CA LEU A 95 -6.96 6.74 -14.07
C LEU A 95 -5.85 5.71 -13.85
N LEU A 96 -6.02 4.77 -12.92
CA LEU A 96 -5.07 3.67 -12.74
C LEU A 96 -4.86 2.89 -14.04
N ARG A 97 -5.96 2.49 -14.73
CA ARG A 97 -5.89 1.77 -16.01
C ARG A 97 -5.21 2.60 -17.11
N ALA A 98 -5.46 3.89 -17.17
CA ALA A 98 -4.84 4.76 -18.15
C ALA A 98 -3.33 4.94 -17.93
N LEU A 99 -2.88 4.97 -16.68
CA LEU A 99 -1.49 5.21 -16.30
C LEU A 99 -0.64 3.93 -16.24
N THR A 100 -1.27 2.78 -16.07
CA THR A 100 -0.59 1.50 -15.87
C THR A 100 -1.08 0.46 -16.87
N ASN A 101 -0.31 -0.61 -17.07
CA ASN A 101 -0.78 -1.76 -17.83
C ASN A 101 -1.63 -2.73 -16.99
N ALA A 102 -2.07 -2.31 -15.80
CA ALA A 102 -2.90 -3.12 -14.93
C ALA A 102 -4.28 -3.29 -15.57
N CYS A 103 -4.61 -4.50 -15.96
CA CYS A 103 -5.97 -4.95 -16.14
C CYS A 103 -6.44 -5.44 -14.77
N PRO A 104 -7.15 -4.65 -13.95
CA PRO A 104 -7.79 -5.21 -12.79
C PRO A 104 -8.80 -6.24 -13.33
N GLU A 105 -8.61 -7.51 -13.00
CA GLU A 105 -9.66 -8.50 -13.14
C GLU A 105 -10.83 -7.98 -12.32
N VAL A 106 -11.85 -7.48 -13.02
CA VAL A 106 -13.15 -7.17 -12.42
C VAL A 106 -13.77 -8.53 -12.14
N ALA A 107 -13.48 -9.07 -10.96
CA ALA A 107 -14.21 -10.22 -10.47
C ALA A 107 -15.66 -9.80 -10.31
N GLU A 108 -16.54 -10.33 -11.14
CA GLU A 108 -17.99 -10.21 -11.06
C GLU A 108 -18.52 -10.96 -9.83
N TYR A 109 -18.24 -10.44 -8.63
CA TYR A 109 -18.95 -10.91 -7.44
C TYR A 109 -19.74 -9.74 -6.85
N PRO A 110 -21.07 -9.84 -6.79
CA PRO A 110 -21.89 -8.92 -6.01
C PRO A 110 -21.56 -9.13 -4.53
N TYR A 111 -21.14 -8.10 -3.82
CA TYR A 111 -20.67 -8.08 -2.40
C TYR A 111 -19.17 -8.36 -2.18
N THR A 112 -18.29 -8.10 -3.11
CA THR A 112 -16.86 -8.22 -2.89
C THR A 112 -16.36 -7.15 -1.93
N THR A 113 -15.69 -7.60 -0.87
CA THR A 113 -14.79 -6.79 -0.05
C THR A 113 -13.92 -5.99 -1.00
N ARG A 114 -14.01 -4.66 -0.98
CA ARG A 114 -13.22 -3.78 -1.83
C ARG A 114 -11.78 -3.90 -1.37
N ILE A 115 -10.94 -4.51 -2.17
CA ILE A 115 -9.51 -4.72 -1.90
C ILE A 115 -8.71 -3.59 -2.57
N PRO A 116 -7.51 -3.23 -2.04
CA PRO A 116 -6.61 -2.32 -2.73
C PRO A 116 -6.10 -2.95 -4.02
N ILE A 117 -6.06 -2.19 -5.11
CA ILE A 117 -5.59 -2.67 -6.41
C ILE A 117 -4.28 -1.95 -6.75
N PRO A 118 -3.13 -2.63 -6.68
CA PRO A 118 -1.88 -2.04 -7.11
C PRO A 118 -1.76 -2.03 -8.64
N GLY A 119 -1.13 -0.98 -9.16
CA GLY A 119 -0.74 -0.86 -10.55
C GLY A 119 0.64 -0.23 -10.68
N MET A 120 1.40 -0.62 -11.69
CA MET A 120 2.75 -0.13 -11.88
C MET A 120 2.78 0.93 -12.99
N LEU A 121 2.97 2.20 -12.59
CA LEU A 121 3.26 3.30 -13.50
C LEU A 121 4.75 3.24 -13.85
N VAL A 122 5.04 3.21 -15.14
CA VAL A 122 6.42 3.25 -15.65
C VAL A 122 6.66 4.61 -16.31
N TYR A 123 7.67 5.31 -15.82
CA TYR A 123 8.20 6.53 -16.43
C TYR A 123 9.69 6.32 -16.71
N GLU A 124 10.05 6.30 -18.00
CA GLU A 124 11.37 5.88 -18.47
C GLU A 124 11.75 4.51 -17.85
N ASN A 125 12.82 4.44 -17.06
CA ASN A 125 13.25 3.23 -16.36
C ASN A 125 12.89 3.22 -14.85
N VAL A 126 12.01 4.13 -14.40
CA VAL A 126 11.53 4.17 -13.01
C VAL A 126 10.14 3.56 -12.91
N ARG A 127 9.95 2.68 -11.96
CA ARG A 127 8.66 2.05 -11.63
C ARG A 127 8.10 2.66 -10.35
N LEU A 128 6.88 3.21 -10.44
CA LEU A 128 6.13 3.83 -9.35
C LEU A 128 4.86 3.02 -9.12
N GLN A 129 4.62 2.60 -7.89
CA GLN A 129 3.42 1.83 -7.56
C GLN A 129 2.27 2.77 -7.22
N LEU A 130 1.18 2.66 -7.97
CA LEU A 130 -0.09 3.29 -7.65
C LEU A 130 -0.98 2.26 -6.96
N VAL A 131 -1.65 2.65 -5.89
CA VAL A 131 -2.59 1.78 -5.17
C VAL A 131 -3.97 2.40 -5.23
N ASP A 132 -4.86 1.83 -6.05
CA ASP A 132 -6.26 2.25 -6.11
C ASP A 132 -6.99 1.80 -4.85
N LEU A 133 -7.52 2.76 -4.12
CA LEU A 133 -8.24 2.55 -2.88
C LEU A 133 -9.76 2.68 -3.09
N PRO A 134 -10.57 1.97 -2.30
CA PRO A 134 -12.00 2.19 -2.25
C PRO A 134 -12.34 3.66 -2.07
N PRO A 135 -13.50 4.11 -2.58
CA PRO A 135 -13.92 5.49 -2.42
C PRO A 135 -14.04 5.87 -0.94
N ILE A 136 -13.74 7.14 -0.67
CA ILE A 136 -13.84 7.72 0.67
C ILE A 136 -15.11 8.55 0.72
N SER A 137 -16.02 8.20 1.64
CA SER A 137 -17.26 8.92 1.90
C SER A 137 -17.64 8.84 3.38
N ARG A 138 -18.54 9.72 3.83
CA ARG A 138 -19.08 9.70 5.21
C ARG A 138 -19.90 8.45 5.49
N GLU A 139 -20.58 7.93 4.48
CA GLU A 139 -21.43 6.75 4.62
C GLU A 139 -20.61 5.51 4.92
N TYR A 140 -19.49 5.35 4.22
CA TYR A 140 -18.61 4.21 4.42
C TYR A 140 -17.19 4.44 3.91
N THR A 141 -16.22 4.12 4.76
CA THR A 141 -14.80 4.02 4.41
C THR A 141 -14.23 2.75 5.02
N GLU A 142 -13.54 1.96 4.22
CA GLU A 142 -12.93 0.70 4.69
C GLU A 142 -11.92 0.99 5.82
N PRO A 143 -11.98 0.27 6.96
CA PRO A 143 -11.15 0.57 8.14
C PRO A 143 -9.65 0.49 7.91
N TRP A 144 -9.20 -0.22 6.88
CA TRP A 144 -7.78 -0.40 6.53
C TRP A 144 -7.24 0.69 5.59
N VAL A 145 -8.11 1.44 4.89
CA VAL A 145 -7.71 2.51 3.94
C VAL A 145 -6.80 3.56 4.59
N PRO A 146 -7.09 4.10 5.78
CA PRO A 146 -6.21 5.07 6.44
C PRO A 146 -4.79 4.54 6.68
N GLN A 147 -4.64 3.25 6.93
CA GLN A 147 -3.32 2.65 7.16
C GLN A 147 -2.48 2.62 5.88
N ILE A 148 -3.08 2.27 4.73
CA ILE A 148 -2.35 2.29 3.45
C ILE A 148 -1.96 3.71 3.09
N ILE A 149 -2.85 4.69 3.28
CA ILE A 149 -2.54 6.10 3.00
C ILE A 149 -1.37 6.59 3.85
N ARG A 150 -1.36 6.31 5.16
CA ARG A 150 -0.25 6.68 6.05
C ARG A 150 1.09 6.04 5.67
N ASN A 151 1.05 4.84 5.12
CA ASN A 151 2.25 4.12 4.72
C ASN A 151 2.76 4.54 3.33
N ALA A 152 1.95 5.17 2.50
CA ALA A 152 2.34 5.62 1.17
C ALA A 152 3.33 6.80 1.23
N ASP A 153 4.18 6.91 0.21
CA ASP A 153 5.12 8.04 0.07
C ASP A 153 4.41 9.34 -0.33
N ALA A 154 3.27 9.22 -1.02
CA ALA A 154 2.47 10.35 -1.46
C ALA A 154 1.00 9.92 -1.70
N VAL A 155 0.14 10.91 -1.84
CA VAL A 155 -1.27 10.76 -2.19
C VAL A 155 -1.52 11.32 -3.58
N LEU A 156 -2.18 10.55 -4.43
CA LEU A 156 -2.77 11.01 -5.68
C LEU A 156 -4.27 11.19 -5.45
N TRP A 157 -4.69 12.45 -5.27
CA TRP A 157 -6.10 12.76 -4.97
C TRP A 157 -6.87 13.02 -6.25
N THR A 158 -7.72 12.07 -6.64
CA THR A 158 -8.56 12.18 -7.84
C THR A 158 -9.83 12.95 -7.54
N VAL A 159 -10.01 14.06 -8.24
CA VAL A 159 -11.14 15.00 -8.10
C VAL A 159 -11.96 14.98 -9.38
N ASP A 160 -13.27 14.90 -9.25
CA ASP A 160 -14.22 14.87 -10.37
C ASP A 160 -14.63 16.28 -10.79
N LEU A 161 -14.18 16.74 -11.95
CA LEU A 161 -14.61 18.03 -12.49
C LEU A 161 -15.96 17.99 -13.20
N SER A 162 -16.63 16.83 -13.29
CA SER A 162 -18.00 16.74 -13.78
C SER A 162 -19.06 16.92 -12.69
N ASP A 163 -18.64 16.86 -11.42
CA ASP A 163 -19.52 16.97 -10.26
C ASP A 163 -19.71 18.45 -9.89
N ASP A 164 -20.95 18.94 -9.89
CA ASP A 164 -21.27 20.31 -9.51
C ASP A 164 -20.96 20.58 -8.02
N ASP A 165 -20.98 19.53 -7.19
CA ASP A 165 -20.68 19.58 -5.76
C ASP A 165 -19.20 19.27 -5.45
N VAL A 166 -18.29 19.55 -6.39
CA VAL A 166 -16.85 19.22 -6.29
C VAL A 166 -16.21 19.65 -4.97
N LEU A 167 -16.56 20.84 -4.45
CA LEU A 167 -16.05 21.34 -3.18
C LEU A 167 -16.57 20.55 -1.99
N GLU A 168 -17.84 20.19 -2.00
CA GLU A 168 -18.42 19.35 -0.94
C GLU A 168 -17.75 18.00 -0.90
N ARG A 169 -17.47 17.38 -2.06
CA ARG A 169 -16.73 16.11 -2.14
C ARG A 169 -15.29 16.21 -1.62
N LEU A 170 -14.62 17.32 -1.88
CA LEU A 170 -13.29 17.59 -1.35
C LEU A 170 -13.31 17.72 0.18
N GLU A 171 -14.24 18.52 0.70
CA GLU A 171 -14.42 18.71 2.15
C GLU A 171 -14.80 17.41 2.85
N GLU A 172 -15.72 16.66 2.27
CA GLU A 172 -16.14 15.35 2.80
C GLU A 172 -14.96 14.39 2.89
N THR A 173 -14.22 14.20 1.79
CA THR A 173 -13.04 13.33 1.75
C THR A 173 -12.00 13.76 2.78
N SER A 174 -11.71 15.06 2.86
CA SER A 174 -10.76 15.62 3.83
C SER A 174 -11.21 15.39 5.27
N ALA A 175 -12.50 15.61 5.58
CA ALA A 175 -13.05 15.41 6.92
C ALA A 175 -13.01 13.95 7.36
N VAL A 176 -13.36 13.01 6.47
CA VAL A 176 -13.31 11.57 6.74
C VAL A 176 -11.87 11.12 7.01
N LEU A 177 -10.90 11.56 6.21
CA LEU A 177 -9.49 11.26 6.42
C LEU A 177 -8.96 11.83 7.74
N THR A 178 -9.30 13.07 8.06
CA THR A 178 -8.94 13.71 9.34
C THR A 178 -9.51 12.96 10.53
N ALA A 179 -10.79 12.55 10.47
CA ALA A 179 -11.42 11.73 11.51
C ALA A 179 -10.74 10.37 11.69
N ALA A 180 -10.13 9.85 10.62
CA ALA A 180 -9.35 8.60 10.64
C ALA A 180 -7.85 8.83 10.97
N HIS A 181 -7.49 9.98 11.50
CA HIS A 181 -6.11 10.37 11.83
C HIS A 181 -5.14 10.33 10.63
N VAL A 182 -5.63 10.71 9.45
CA VAL A 182 -4.84 10.97 8.25
C VAL A 182 -4.90 12.46 7.95
N ASP A 183 -3.84 13.18 8.30
CA ASP A 183 -3.75 14.61 8.00
C ASP A 183 -3.18 14.83 6.60
N ILE A 184 -4.08 14.96 5.64
CA ILE A 184 -3.74 15.21 4.23
C ILE A 184 -2.99 16.56 4.04
N GLN A 185 -3.06 17.46 5.04
CA GLN A 185 -2.40 18.76 4.99
C GLN A 185 -0.88 18.66 5.17
N THR A 186 -0.42 17.62 5.86
CA THR A 186 1.01 17.37 6.13
C THR A 186 1.63 16.37 5.17
N MET A 187 0.82 15.68 4.37
CA MET A 187 1.28 14.70 3.39
C MET A 187 1.68 15.36 2.06
N LYS A 188 2.51 14.67 1.28
CA LYS A 188 2.72 14.99 -0.13
C LYS A 188 1.46 14.62 -0.91
N VAL A 189 0.75 15.62 -1.45
CA VAL A 189 -0.49 15.42 -2.20
C VAL A 189 -0.36 16.03 -3.60
N LEU A 190 -0.64 15.22 -4.62
CA LEU A 190 -0.85 15.66 -5.99
C LEU A 190 -2.33 15.51 -6.33
N VAL A 191 -2.97 16.59 -6.77
CA VAL A 191 -4.39 16.57 -7.18
C VAL A 191 -4.47 16.22 -8.67
N ALA A 192 -5.15 15.12 -8.98
CA ALA A 192 -5.55 14.77 -10.34
C ALA A 192 -6.99 15.22 -10.58
N ALA A 193 -7.16 16.40 -11.19
CA ALA A 193 -8.47 16.94 -11.56
C ALA A 193 -8.93 16.26 -12.85
N ASN A 194 -9.77 15.24 -12.68
CA ASN A 194 -10.22 14.33 -13.72
C ASN A 194 -11.50 14.82 -14.41
N LYS A 195 -11.77 14.28 -15.58
CA LYS A 195 -12.93 14.61 -16.43
C LYS A 195 -12.94 16.09 -16.88
N LYS A 196 -11.75 16.61 -17.24
CA LYS A 196 -11.58 17.98 -17.73
C LYS A 196 -12.38 18.28 -19.00
N ASP A 197 -12.82 17.24 -19.72
CA ASP A 197 -13.66 17.29 -20.91
C ASP A 197 -15.14 17.55 -20.60
N SER A 198 -15.55 17.52 -19.35
CA SER A 198 -16.94 17.76 -18.97
C SER A 198 -17.32 19.24 -19.07
N ARG A 199 -18.59 19.50 -19.35
CA ARG A 199 -19.12 20.88 -19.43
C ARG A 199 -18.95 21.58 -18.07
N GLY A 200 -18.39 22.79 -18.06
CA GLY A 200 -18.17 23.60 -16.85
C GLY A 200 -16.99 23.13 -16.00
N ALA A 201 -16.16 22.22 -16.51
CA ALA A 201 -14.96 21.73 -15.78
C ALA A 201 -13.98 22.86 -15.47
N ASP A 202 -13.77 23.82 -16.39
CA ASP A 202 -12.85 24.95 -16.17
C ASP A 202 -13.33 25.86 -15.04
N ASP A 203 -14.63 26.12 -14.94
CA ASP A 203 -15.22 26.94 -13.87
C ASP A 203 -15.04 26.22 -12.51
N ARG A 204 -15.32 24.92 -12.43
CA ARG A 204 -15.13 24.13 -11.22
C ARG A 204 -13.66 24.02 -10.85
N LEU A 205 -12.77 23.89 -11.82
CA LEU A 205 -11.33 23.92 -11.58
C LEU A 205 -10.87 25.25 -11.00
N ALA A 206 -11.38 26.38 -11.52
CA ALA A 206 -11.09 27.70 -10.98
C ALA A 206 -11.53 27.81 -9.52
N VAL A 207 -12.76 27.37 -9.22
CA VAL A 207 -13.28 27.34 -7.84
C VAL A 207 -12.40 26.49 -6.92
N VAL A 208 -11.96 25.28 -7.34
CA VAL A 208 -11.06 24.43 -6.55
C VAL A 208 -9.74 25.16 -6.26
N LYS A 209 -9.16 25.85 -7.26
CA LYS A 209 -7.90 26.59 -7.11
C LYS A 209 -7.99 27.77 -6.14
N GLU A 210 -9.15 28.38 -5.98
CA GLU A 210 -9.38 29.50 -5.04
C GLU A 210 -9.54 29.04 -3.57
N THR A 211 -9.73 27.75 -3.34
CA THR A 211 -9.87 27.18 -2.01
C THR A 211 -8.53 26.78 -1.38
N ARG A 212 -8.57 26.30 -0.14
CA ARG A 212 -7.42 25.71 0.54
C ARG A 212 -6.82 24.49 -0.19
N TYR A 213 -7.56 23.88 -1.11
CA TYR A 213 -7.10 22.76 -1.92
C TYR A 213 -6.24 23.18 -3.11
N GLY A 214 -6.38 24.44 -3.57
CA GLY A 214 -5.57 25.01 -4.65
C GLY A 214 -4.08 25.17 -4.32
N ARG A 215 -3.70 25.00 -3.05
CA ARG A 215 -2.28 24.98 -2.64
C ARG A 215 -1.56 23.69 -3.04
N PHE A 216 -2.28 22.60 -3.28
CA PHE A 216 -1.67 21.37 -3.73
C PHE A 216 -1.29 21.45 -5.22
N PRO A 217 -0.13 20.91 -5.61
CA PRO A 217 0.16 20.71 -7.02
C PRO A 217 -0.99 19.98 -7.70
N LEU A 218 -1.38 20.45 -8.88
CA LEU A 218 -2.56 19.98 -9.57
C LEU A 218 -2.26 19.73 -11.05
N ILE A 219 -2.77 18.61 -11.56
CA ILE A 219 -2.78 18.28 -12.99
C ILE A 219 -4.19 17.91 -13.43
N THR A 220 -4.58 18.36 -14.64
CA THR A 220 -5.88 18.04 -15.23
C THR A 220 -5.76 16.90 -16.23
N ILE A 221 -6.75 16.02 -16.25
CA ILE A 221 -6.81 14.89 -17.18
C ILE A 221 -8.26 14.49 -17.46
N SER A 222 -8.50 13.84 -18.59
CA SER A 222 -9.71 13.07 -18.87
C SER A 222 -9.32 11.61 -19.00
N ALA A 223 -9.23 10.89 -17.88
CA ALA A 223 -8.66 9.54 -17.82
C ALA A 223 -9.32 8.53 -18.80
N ALA A 224 -10.58 8.74 -19.16
CA ALA A 224 -11.31 7.90 -20.10
C ALA A 224 -10.97 8.19 -21.58
N ALA A 225 -10.46 9.40 -21.89
CA ALA A 225 -10.22 9.88 -23.24
C ALA A 225 -8.84 10.51 -23.44
N ALA A 226 -7.91 10.27 -22.48
CA ALA A 226 -6.58 10.86 -22.53
C ALA A 226 -5.79 10.33 -23.73
N SER A 227 -5.11 11.25 -24.42
CA SER A 227 -4.17 10.90 -25.48
C SER A 227 -2.86 10.30 -24.90
N ALA A 228 -2.06 9.68 -25.75
CA ALA A 228 -0.76 9.14 -25.33
C ALA A 228 0.17 10.24 -24.78
N GLU A 229 0.10 11.44 -25.38
CA GLU A 229 0.88 12.61 -24.93
C GLU A 229 0.43 13.09 -23.55
N GLU A 230 -0.87 13.16 -23.30
CA GLU A 230 -1.42 13.54 -21.98
C GLU A 230 -1.04 12.52 -20.90
N ILE A 231 -1.05 11.23 -21.23
CA ILE A 231 -0.59 10.17 -20.32
C ILE A 231 0.91 10.31 -20.05
N ALA A 232 1.73 10.57 -21.07
CA ALA A 232 3.16 10.76 -20.90
C ALA A 232 3.47 11.98 -20.02
N GLU A 233 2.78 13.10 -20.25
CA GLU A 233 2.89 14.31 -19.44
C GLU A 233 2.44 14.07 -18.00
N PHE A 234 1.34 13.35 -17.78
CA PHE A 234 0.89 13.00 -16.43
C PHE A 234 1.94 12.18 -15.69
N LYS A 235 2.53 11.17 -16.34
CA LYS A 235 3.59 10.35 -15.77
C LYS A 235 4.81 11.19 -15.39
N ARG A 236 5.20 12.14 -16.25
CA ARG A 236 6.29 13.08 -15.99
C ARG A 236 6.00 13.92 -14.74
N VAL A 237 4.80 14.51 -14.66
CA VAL A 237 4.41 15.34 -13.51
C VAL A 237 4.40 14.53 -12.21
N VAL A 238 3.94 13.27 -12.22
CA VAL A 238 3.99 12.39 -11.05
C VAL A 238 5.44 12.12 -10.64
N TYR A 239 6.32 11.85 -11.59
CA TYR A 239 7.74 11.62 -11.32
C TYR A 239 8.40 12.86 -10.70
N ASP A 240 8.22 14.04 -11.33
CA ASP A 240 8.79 15.32 -10.86
C ASP A 240 8.26 15.68 -9.46
N PHE A 241 6.95 15.45 -9.23
CA PHE A 241 6.32 15.68 -7.93
C PHE A 241 6.93 14.84 -6.81
N LEU A 242 7.30 13.61 -7.08
CA LEU A 242 7.92 12.74 -6.08
C LEU A 242 9.31 13.20 -5.66
N ASN A 243 9.93 14.05 -6.48
CA ASN A 243 11.24 14.65 -6.22
C ASN A 243 12.30 13.59 -5.89
N VAL A 244 12.43 12.62 -6.79
CA VAL A 244 13.40 11.52 -6.70
C VAL A 244 14.50 11.68 -7.74
N VAL A 245 15.60 10.96 -7.55
CA VAL A 245 16.73 10.89 -8.49
C VAL A 245 17.08 9.43 -8.74
N ARG A 246 17.53 9.14 -9.95
CA ARG A 246 18.02 7.83 -10.41
C ARG A 246 19.51 7.76 -10.20
N VAL A 247 19.99 6.69 -9.65
CA VAL A 247 21.40 6.43 -9.45
C VAL A 247 21.71 5.04 -9.96
N TYR A 248 22.72 4.94 -10.79
CA TYR A 248 23.19 3.66 -11.29
C TYR A 248 24.40 3.22 -10.51
N THR A 249 24.60 1.92 -10.42
CA THR A 249 25.80 1.39 -9.75
C THR A 249 26.61 0.53 -10.71
N LYS A 250 27.90 0.49 -10.49
CA LYS A 250 28.79 -0.45 -11.19
C LYS A 250 29.76 -1.10 -10.21
N ALA A 251 30.09 -2.35 -10.47
CA ALA A 251 31.20 -2.98 -9.78
C ALA A 251 32.56 -2.45 -10.29
N PRO A 252 33.60 -2.44 -9.46
CA PRO A 252 34.94 -2.01 -9.88
C PRO A 252 35.38 -2.72 -11.16
N GLY A 253 35.84 -1.92 -12.14
CA GLY A 253 36.32 -2.43 -13.43
C GLY A 253 35.24 -2.90 -14.40
N LYS A 254 33.94 -2.82 -14.07
CA LYS A 254 32.82 -3.16 -14.96
C LYS A 254 32.15 -1.90 -15.53
N LYS A 255 31.39 -2.09 -16.61
CA LYS A 255 30.53 -1.03 -17.16
C LYS A 255 29.28 -0.88 -16.28
N PRO A 256 28.72 0.33 -16.18
CA PRO A 256 27.44 0.55 -15.47
C PRO A 256 26.29 -0.15 -16.20
N ASP A 257 25.30 -0.59 -15.41
CA ASP A 257 24.02 -1.06 -15.91
C ASP A 257 23.00 0.10 -15.78
N PHE A 258 22.44 0.53 -16.91
CA PHE A 258 21.46 1.61 -16.97
C PHE A 258 20.01 1.12 -17.05
N THR A 259 19.78 -0.19 -16.93
CA THR A 259 18.43 -0.76 -17.06
C THR A 259 17.59 -0.62 -15.79
N ASP A 260 18.20 -0.74 -14.62
CA ASP A 260 17.50 -0.75 -13.33
C ASP A 260 18.18 0.19 -12.32
N PRO A 261 17.78 1.47 -12.26
CA PRO A 261 18.37 2.44 -11.36
C PRO A 261 17.92 2.25 -9.92
N TYR A 262 18.79 2.55 -8.97
CA TYR A 262 18.37 2.83 -7.61
C TYR A 262 17.71 4.20 -7.56
N VAL A 263 16.48 4.27 -7.08
CA VAL A 263 15.74 5.54 -6.97
C VAL A 263 15.73 5.99 -5.52
N VAL A 264 16.27 7.18 -5.26
CA VAL A 264 16.34 7.78 -3.93
C VAL A 264 15.71 9.17 -3.94
N ALA A 265 15.49 9.77 -2.76
CA ALA A 265 15.02 11.15 -2.70
C ALA A 265 16.09 12.11 -3.26
N ARG A 266 15.67 13.21 -3.89
CA ARG A 266 16.60 14.28 -4.25
C ARG A 266 17.24 14.86 -2.98
N GLY A 267 18.56 15.05 -3.02
CA GLY A 267 19.35 15.46 -1.87
C GLY A 267 19.86 14.29 -1.02
N SER A 268 19.60 13.04 -1.42
CA SER A 268 20.22 11.86 -0.82
C SER A 268 21.73 11.82 -1.07
N THR A 269 22.43 11.11 -0.20
CA THR A 269 23.88 10.98 -0.21
C THR A 269 24.32 9.63 -0.77
N VAL A 270 25.62 9.48 -1.01
CA VAL A 270 26.25 8.19 -1.36
C VAL A 270 25.90 7.11 -0.32
N LEU A 271 25.83 7.46 0.97
CA LEU A 271 25.51 6.53 2.02
C LEU A 271 24.06 6.02 1.90
N ASP A 272 23.10 6.89 1.55
CA ASP A 272 21.71 6.51 1.35
C ASP A 272 21.54 5.53 0.17
N VAL A 273 22.34 5.70 -0.88
CA VAL A 273 22.36 4.75 -2.00
C VAL A 273 23.01 3.43 -1.58
N ALA A 274 24.12 3.47 -0.84
CA ALA A 274 24.78 2.28 -0.34
C ALA A 274 23.83 1.43 0.54
N GLU A 275 23.00 2.05 1.37
CA GLU A 275 21.98 1.37 2.17
C GLU A 275 20.95 0.63 1.30
N LYS A 276 20.53 1.24 0.19
CA LYS A 276 19.60 0.60 -0.75
C LYS A 276 20.23 -0.54 -1.53
N VAL A 277 21.53 -0.48 -1.80
CA VAL A 277 22.24 -1.56 -2.48
C VAL A 277 22.36 -2.78 -1.56
N HIS A 278 22.87 -2.61 -0.36
CA HIS A 278 22.94 -3.65 0.66
C HIS A 278 23.34 -3.06 2.02
N ARG A 279 22.76 -3.58 3.12
CA ARG A 279 23.05 -3.10 4.49
C ARG A 279 24.52 -3.17 4.87
N ASP A 280 25.24 -4.18 4.38
CA ASP A 280 26.67 -4.35 4.69
C ASP A 280 27.54 -3.22 4.08
N PHE A 281 27.09 -2.58 3.01
CA PHE A 281 27.79 -1.44 2.43
C PHE A 281 27.81 -0.24 3.38
N VAL A 282 26.73 -0.01 4.15
CA VAL A 282 26.68 1.11 5.12
C VAL A 282 27.79 0.99 6.16
N ALA A 283 28.01 -0.22 6.71
CA ALA A 283 28.99 -0.44 7.74
C ALA A 283 30.45 -0.35 7.24
N ASN A 284 30.70 -0.82 6.00
CA ASN A 284 32.04 -1.03 5.47
C ASN A 284 32.45 0.00 4.39
N LEU A 285 31.56 0.89 3.96
CA LEU A 285 31.82 1.87 2.92
C LEU A 285 32.96 2.80 3.33
N LYS A 286 34.05 2.81 2.57
CA LYS A 286 35.20 3.69 2.75
C LYS A 286 35.03 4.97 1.96
N TYR A 287 34.78 4.83 0.67
CA TYR A 287 34.54 5.93 -0.29
C TYR A 287 33.74 5.42 -1.48
N ALA A 288 33.29 6.34 -2.32
CA ALA A 288 32.75 5.99 -3.63
C ALA A 288 33.48 6.74 -4.73
N ARG A 289 33.39 6.22 -5.94
CA ARG A 289 33.73 6.97 -7.15
C ARG A 289 32.45 7.31 -7.89
N ILE A 290 32.38 8.49 -8.48
CA ILE A 290 31.20 9.00 -9.14
C ILE A 290 31.50 9.43 -10.58
N TRP A 291 30.54 9.18 -11.45
CA TRP A 291 30.45 9.68 -12.82
C TRP A 291 29.11 10.31 -13.00
N GLY A 292 29.04 11.48 -13.63
CA GLY A 292 27.78 12.20 -13.81
C GLY A 292 27.96 13.49 -14.56
N GLU A 293 26.89 14.12 -14.96
CA GLU A 293 26.91 15.38 -15.67
C GLU A 293 27.57 16.49 -14.81
N GLY A 294 28.51 17.22 -15.40
CA GLY A 294 29.26 18.28 -14.70
C GLY A 294 30.25 17.81 -13.64
N LYS A 295 30.53 16.50 -13.54
CA LYS A 295 31.48 15.90 -12.60
C LYS A 295 32.70 15.35 -13.32
N THR A 296 33.86 15.36 -12.65
CA THR A 296 35.08 14.72 -13.17
C THR A 296 34.89 13.19 -13.08
N ASP A 297 35.07 12.50 -14.18
CA ASP A 297 34.90 11.05 -14.29
C ASP A 297 35.74 10.28 -13.28
N GLY A 298 35.03 9.46 -12.46
CA GLY A 298 35.67 8.60 -11.48
C GLY A 298 36.29 9.33 -10.30
N ILE A 299 35.90 10.58 -10.05
CA ILE A 299 36.37 11.31 -8.87
C ILE A 299 35.94 10.56 -7.59
N MET A 300 36.82 10.50 -6.61
CA MET A 300 36.54 9.96 -5.29
C MET A 300 35.71 10.95 -4.49
N VAL A 301 34.63 10.48 -3.93
CA VAL A 301 33.69 11.28 -3.10
C VAL A 301 33.49 10.64 -1.73
N PRO A 302 33.26 11.45 -0.68
CA PRO A 302 32.96 10.97 0.65
C PRO A 302 31.53 10.39 0.75
N ARG A 303 31.19 9.78 1.88
CA ARG A 303 29.90 9.11 2.12
C ARG A 303 28.71 10.08 2.13
N ASP A 304 28.93 11.32 2.54
CA ASP A 304 27.94 12.40 2.68
C ASP A 304 27.82 13.26 1.42
N PHE A 305 28.51 12.87 0.34
CA PHE A 305 28.38 13.57 -0.93
C PHE A 305 26.97 13.43 -1.50
N VAL A 306 26.33 14.56 -1.82
CA VAL A 306 24.99 14.60 -2.41
C VAL A 306 25.04 14.20 -3.87
N ILE A 307 24.15 13.32 -4.26
CA ILE A 307 24.07 12.75 -5.61
C ILE A 307 23.02 13.47 -6.45
N ASP A 308 23.22 13.49 -7.76
CA ASP A 308 22.30 14.04 -8.75
C ASP A 308 21.66 12.94 -9.61
N ASP A 309 20.61 13.30 -10.36
CA ASP A 309 19.91 12.37 -11.24
C ASP A 309 20.83 11.90 -12.37
N GLY A 310 20.86 10.59 -12.58
CA GLY A 310 21.70 9.96 -13.61
C GLY A 310 23.12 9.64 -13.18
N ASP A 311 23.52 9.97 -11.96
CA ASP A 311 24.85 9.63 -11.45
C ASP A 311 25.10 8.11 -11.45
N VAL A 312 26.34 7.75 -11.73
CA VAL A 312 26.83 6.37 -11.62
C VAL A 312 27.79 6.28 -10.44
N LEU A 313 27.56 5.36 -9.53
CA LEU A 313 28.39 5.15 -8.35
C LEU A 313 29.14 3.82 -8.42
N GLU A 314 30.42 3.84 -8.02
CA GLU A 314 31.23 2.68 -7.71
C GLU A 314 31.54 2.71 -6.22
N LEU A 315 30.90 1.80 -5.46
CA LEU A 315 31.05 1.75 -4.01
C LEU A 315 32.27 0.90 -3.61
N HIS A 316 33.12 1.43 -2.73
CA HIS A 316 34.32 0.76 -2.23
C HIS A 316 34.18 0.49 -0.72
N VAL A 317 34.16 -0.78 -0.35
CA VAL A 317 34.04 -1.31 1.03
C VAL A 317 35.36 -1.83 1.55
#